data_d1eeb1d5ef92da6d32c96aec73105e4e
#
_entry.id   d1eeb1d5ef92da6d32c96aec73105e4e
#
_cell.length_a   1.000
_cell.length_b   1.000
_cell.length_c   1.000
_cell.angle_alpha   90.00
_cell.angle_beta   90.00
_cell.angle_gamma   90.00
#
_symmetry.space_group_name_H-M   'P 1'
#
loop_
_entity.id
_entity.type
_entity.pdbx_description
1 polymer ?
#
loop_
_entity_poly.entity_id
_entity_poly.type
_entity_poly.pdbx_seq_one_letter_code
_entity_poly.pdbx_strand_id
1 'polypeptide(L)'
;MTTGGKPKSRRGAPEPNADGATARKTDETAMDQTAFRNLMRQQAGAVTIITVGRTGNRTGLTATAMCSLTDSPPTILICVNKTASAHAPIKAMGAFAVNVLAKQQEDLARRFSTKKLEGEARFDADDWETLATGAPILKGTIASLDCALVAEQDVETHSIFIGRVKAGRFREDVEPLLYFRGEFRDVTAK
;
A
#
# COMPACT_ATOMS: atom_id res chain seq x y z
N MET A 1 -70.90 -35.78 12.34
CA MET A 1 -70.65 -34.61 11.49
C MET A 1 -69.19 -34.37 11.51
N THR A 2 -68.53 -34.76 10.46
CA THR A 2 -67.10 -34.79 10.27
C THR A 2 -66.70 -33.72 9.28
N THR A 3 -65.84 -32.82 9.67
CA THR A 3 -65.20 -31.90 8.72
C THR A 3 -63.69 -32.09 8.68
N GLY A 4 -63.26 -32.64 7.56
CA GLY A 4 -61.88 -32.88 7.28
C GLY A 4 -61.09 -31.63 6.97
N GLY A 5 -59.97 -31.44 7.66
CA GLY A 5 -59.00 -30.41 7.34
C GLY A 5 -57.94 -30.95 6.40
N LYS A 6 -57.72 -30.29 5.22
CA LYS A 6 -56.66 -30.60 4.29
C LYS A 6 -55.29 -30.12 4.84
N PRO A 7 -54.20 -30.85 4.59
CA PRO A 7 -52.86 -30.42 5.00
C PRO A 7 -52.34 -29.28 4.04
N LYS A 8 -51.72 -28.25 4.65
CA LYS A 8 -51.06 -27.15 3.93
C LYS A 8 -49.75 -27.64 3.33
N SER A 9 -49.60 -27.44 2.02
CA SER A 9 -48.39 -27.62 1.24
C SER A 9 -47.22 -26.80 1.81
N ARG A 10 -46.12 -27.50 2.13
CA ARG A 10 -44.82 -26.87 2.44
C ARG A 10 -44.24 -26.36 1.12
N ARG A 11 -44.04 -25.02 1.04
CA ARG A 11 -43.25 -24.43 -0.03
C ARG A 11 -41.78 -24.78 0.21
N GLY A 12 -41.16 -25.40 -0.80
CA GLY A 12 -39.72 -25.68 -0.83
C GLY A 12 -38.88 -24.41 -0.77
N ALA A 13 -37.78 -24.51 -0.06
CA ALA A 13 -36.74 -23.47 -0.06
C ALA A 13 -36.13 -23.36 -1.47
N PRO A 14 -35.73 -22.16 -1.90
CA PRO A 14 -35.04 -22.01 -3.19
C PRO A 14 -33.65 -22.65 -3.14
N GLU A 15 -33.34 -23.46 -4.16
CA GLU A 15 -32.00 -23.99 -4.38
C GLU A 15 -31.00 -22.89 -4.63
N PRO A 16 -29.71 -23.01 -4.20
CA PRO A 16 -28.69 -22.04 -4.51
C PRO A 16 -28.35 -22.07 -6.01
N ASN A 17 -28.52 -20.93 -6.68
CA ASN A 17 -28.08 -20.73 -8.05
C ASN A 17 -26.57 -20.98 -8.18
N ALA A 18 -26.24 -22.02 -8.92
CA ALA A 18 -24.91 -22.22 -9.47
C ALA A 18 -24.72 -21.29 -10.68
N ASP A 19 -24.49 -20.02 -10.41
CA ASP A 19 -24.09 -19.09 -11.47
C ASP A 19 -22.59 -19.17 -11.69
N GLY A 20 -22.29 -19.68 -12.88
CA GLY A 20 -20.97 -19.85 -13.41
C GLY A 20 -20.14 -18.57 -13.38
N ALA A 21 -18.89 -18.73 -13.06
CA ALA A 21 -17.85 -17.73 -13.23
C ALA A 21 -17.88 -17.23 -14.68
N THR A 22 -18.50 -16.08 -14.90
CA THR A 22 -18.43 -15.35 -16.16
C THR A 22 -16.96 -14.95 -16.34
N ALA A 23 -16.26 -15.62 -17.26
CA ALA A 23 -14.97 -15.18 -17.75
C ALA A 23 -15.12 -13.69 -18.15
N ARG A 24 -14.39 -12.79 -17.46
CA ARG A 24 -14.35 -11.38 -17.84
C ARG A 24 -13.83 -11.31 -19.28
N LYS A 25 -14.68 -10.90 -20.22
CA LYS A 25 -14.24 -10.50 -21.54
C LYS A 25 -13.17 -9.44 -21.37
N THR A 26 -11.97 -9.67 -21.89
CA THR A 26 -10.95 -8.62 -22.02
C THR A 26 -11.60 -7.50 -22.81
N ASP A 27 -11.71 -6.33 -22.18
CA ASP A 27 -12.26 -5.15 -22.84
C ASP A 27 -11.29 -4.74 -23.95
N GLU A 28 -11.66 -4.95 -25.20
CA GLU A 28 -10.87 -4.60 -26.39
C GLU A 28 -10.58 -3.09 -26.48
N THR A 29 -11.19 -2.27 -25.62
CA THR A 29 -11.03 -0.82 -25.53
C THR A 29 -10.07 -0.38 -24.45
N ALA A 30 -9.42 -1.33 -23.70
CA ALA A 30 -8.49 -0.98 -22.64
C ALA A 30 -7.28 -0.23 -23.21
N MET A 31 -6.91 0.89 -22.55
CA MET A 31 -5.74 1.68 -22.91
C MET A 31 -4.45 0.83 -22.85
N ASP A 32 -3.57 1.01 -23.84
CA ASP A 32 -2.23 0.39 -23.84
C ASP A 32 -1.43 0.76 -22.58
N GLN A 33 -0.70 -0.22 -22.05
CA GLN A 33 0.08 -0.06 -20.81
C GLN A 33 1.12 1.07 -20.89
N THR A 34 1.73 1.27 -22.07
CA THR A 34 2.75 2.32 -22.26
C THR A 34 2.11 3.69 -22.24
N ALA A 35 0.97 3.85 -22.90
CA ALA A 35 0.18 5.08 -22.86
C ALA A 35 -0.28 5.39 -21.43
N PHE A 36 -0.78 4.40 -20.70
CA PHE A 36 -1.16 4.56 -19.29
C PHE A 36 0.01 5.01 -18.41
N ARG A 37 1.17 4.36 -18.53
CA ARG A 37 2.37 4.75 -17.78
C ARG A 37 2.80 6.18 -18.10
N ASN A 38 2.71 6.61 -19.36
CA ASN A 38 3.08 7.96 -19.76
C ASN A 38 2.11 9.01 -19.19
N LEU A 39 0.82 8.69 -19.09
CA LEU A 39 -0.16 9.54 -18.38
C LEU A 39 0.16 9.61 -16.88
N MET A 40 0.38 8.48 -16.23
CA MET A 40 0.67 8.46 -14.79
C MET A 40 1.98 9.18 -14.42
N ARG A 41 2.96 9.23 -15.33
CA ARG A 41 4.19 10.00 -15.14
C ARG A 41 3.98 11.52 -15.10
N GLN A 42 2.81 12.02 -15.55
CA GLN A 42 2.48 13.46 -15.45
C GLN A 42 1.99 13.85 -14.05
N GLN A 43 1.74 12.89 -13.18
CA GLN A 43 1.42 13.15 -11.78
C GLN A 43 2.70 13.23 -10.96
N ALA A 44 2.94 14.36 -10.30
CA ALA A 44 3.99 14.48 -9.30
C ALA A 44 3.54 13.79 -8.01
N GLY A 45 4.41 12.96 -7.44
CA GLY A 45 4.12 12.26 -6.18
C GLY A 45 5.25 12.40 -5.18
N ALA A 46 4.91 12.50 -3.90
CA ALA A 46 5.90 12.41 -2.83
C ALA A 46 6.52 11.00 -2.83
N VAL A 47 7.85 10.95 -2.72
CA VAL A 47 8.55 9.67 -2.63
C VAL A 47 8.48 9.15 -1.21
N THR A 48 8.02 7.91 -1.08
CA THR A 48 7.91 7.23 0.21
C THR A 48 8.69 5.93 0.20
N ILE A 49 9.16 5.49 1.38
CA ILE A 49 9.59 4.12 1.60
C ILE A 49 8.58 3.45 2.52
N ILE A 50 7.96 2.40 2.01
CA ILE A 50 7.10 1.51 2.79
C ILE A 50 8.00 0.46 3.41
N THR A 51 7.92 0.28 4.72
CA THR A 51 8.76 -0.63 5.49
C THR A 51 7.93 -1.56 6.35
N VAL A 52 8.44 -2.77 6.56
CA VAL A 52 7.82 -3.81 7.38
C VAL A 52 8.89 -4.76 7.93
N GLY A 53 8.55 -5.47 8.97
CA GLY A 53 9.42 -6.45 9.64
C GLY A 53 10.10 -5.87 10.88
N ARG A 54 10.91 -6.70 11.53
CA ARG A 54 11.68 -6.36 12.73
C ARG A 54 13.16 -6.52 12.42
N THR A 55 14.02 -5.91 13.22
CA THR A 55 15.48 -6.02 13.08
C THR A 55 15.91 -7.47 12.83
N GLY A 56 16.72 -7.70 11.81
CA GLY A 56 17.15 -9.01 11.33
C GLY A 56 16.24 -9.63 10.27
N ASN A 57 15.03 -9.09 10.06
CA ASN A 57 14.09 -9.54 9.02
C ASN A 57 13.23 -8.38 8.47
N ARG A 58 13.87 -7.23 8.27
CA ARG A 58 13.21 -6.05 7.70
C ARG A 58 13.19 -6.12 6.18
N THR A 59 12.17 -5.57 5.58
CA THR A 59 12.09 -5.33 4.13
C THR A 59 11.29 -4.08 3.83
N GLY A 60 11.31 -3.63 2.59
CA GLY A 60 10.59 -2.44 2.17
C GLY A 60 10.71 -2.18 0.67
N LEU A 61 10.02 -1.16 0.21
CA LEU A 61 10.03 -0.71 -1.19
C LEU A 61 9.83 0.79 -1.28
N THR A 62 10.36 1.39 -2.34
CA THR A 62 10.06 2.77 -2.72
C THR A 62 8.73 2.83 -3.47
N ALA A 63 7.87 3.75 -3.08
CA ALA A 63 6.56 3.95 -3.71
C ALA A 63 6.16 5.44 -3.70
N THR A 64 5.28 5.80 -4.63
CA THR A 64 4.52 7.06 -4.63
C THR A 64 3.03 6.81 -4.40
N ALA A 65 2.61 5.55 -4.40
CA ALA A 65 1.21 5.13 -4.30
C ALA A 65 0.75 5.07 -2.84
N MET A 66 0.63 6.23 -2.22
CA MET A 66 0.08 6.43 -0.88
C MET A 66 -0.94 7.56 -0.92
N CYS A 67 -2.06 7.38 -0.21
CA CYS A 67 -3.01 8.46 -0.04
C CYS A 67 -3.71 8.41 1.32
N SER A 68 -4.12 9.58 1.81
CA SER A 68 -5.00 9.70 2.96
C SER A 68 -6.39 9.18 2.60
N LEU A 69 -7.00 8.38 3.47
CA LEU A 69 -8.35 7.83 3.27
C LEU A 69 -9.39 8.55 4.14
N THR A 70 -9.09 8.73 5.41
CA THR A 70 -9.94 9.45 6.37
C THR A 70 -9.11 9.91 7.57
N ASP A 71 -9.54 10.97 8.22
CA ASP A 71 -8.94 11.50 9.45
C ASP A 71 -9.65 11.01 10.74
N SER A 72 -10.82 10.39 10.60
CA SER A 72 -11.61 9.93 11.74
C SER A 72 -12.14 8.49 11.57
N PRO A 73 -11.40 7.49 12.08
CA PRO A 73 -10.05 7.53 12.65
C PRO A 73 -8.96 7.67 11.57
N PRO A 74 -7.78 8.23 11.91
CA PRO A 74 -6.71 8.44 10.93
C PRO A 74 -6.32 7.17 10.20
N THR A 75 -6.53 7.15 8.89
CA THR A 75 -6.37 5.97 8.04
C THR A 75 -5.81 6.36 6.67
N ILE A 76 -4.87 5.58 6.18
CA ILE A 76 -4.26 5.74 4.85
C ILE A 76 -4.40 4.46 4.05
N LEU A 77 -4.18 4.56 2.74
CA LEU A 77 -3.98 3.40 1.88
C LEU A 77 -2.65 3.47 1.16
N ILE A 78 -2.11 2.29 0.84
CA ILE A 78 -0.95 2.10 -0.04
C ILE A 78 -1.26 1.03 -1.08
N CYS A 79 -0.68 1.16 -2.29
CA CYS A 79 -0.77 0.13 -3.31
C CYS A 79 0.60 -0.56 -3.44
N VAL A 80 0.62 -1.88 -3.28
CA VAL A 80 1.84 -2.68 -3.31
C VAL A 80 1.72 -3.80 -4.35
N ASN A 81 2.72 -3.91 -5.23
CA ASN A 81 2.77 -5.01 -6.19
C ASN A 81 2.92 -6.36 -5.46
N LYS A 82 2.15 -7.37 -5.87
CA LYS A 82 2.16 -8.72 -5.26
C LYS A 82 3.53 -9.41 -5.34
N THR A 83 4.38 -9.01 -6.30
CA THR A 83 5.75 -9.52 -6.42
C THR A 83 6.79 -8.75 -5.59
N ALA A 84 6.40 -7.67 -4.92
CA ALA A 84 7.31 -6.92 -4.05
C ALA A 84 7.65 -7.72 -2.78
N SER A 85 8.93 -7.67 -2.36
CA SER A 85 9.41 -8.40 -1.17
C SER A 85 8.68 -8.03 0.13
N ALA A 86 8.10 -6.83 0.20
CA ALA A 86 7.33 -6.38 1.37
C ALA A 86 5.86 -6.84 1.39
N HIS A 87 5.32 -7.34 0.26
CA HIS A 87 3.89 -7.65 0.15
C HIS A 87 3.44 -8.71 1.18
N ALA A 88 4.02 -9.90 1.14
CA ALA A 88 3.66 -10.97 2.09
C ALA A 88 4.02 -10.62 3.56
N PRO A 89 5.18 -9.99 3.86
CA PRO A 89 5.49 -9.53 5.21
C PRO A 89 4.49 -8.53 5.79
N ILE A 90 3.92 -7.59 5.00
CA ILE A 90 2.88 -6.67 5.48
C ILE A 90 1.66 -7.45 5.99
N LYS A 91 1.22 -8.46 5.24
CA LYS A 91 0.11 -9.33 5.65
C LYS A 91 0.45 -10.12 6.91
N ALA A 92 1.61 -10.73 6.95
CA ALA A 92 2.04 -11.58 8.06
C ALA A 92 2.24 -10.79 9.37
N MET A 93 2.79 -9.57 9.28
CA MET A 93 3.00 -8.71 10.44
C MET A 93 1.73 -8.00 10.89
N GLY A 94 0.77 -7.78 9.98
CA GLY A 94 -0.43 -6.99 10.25
C GLY A 94 -0.12 -5.50 10.48
N ALA A 95 1.03 -5.01 10.00
CA ALA A 95 1.48 -3.65 10.18
C ALA A 95 2.51 -3.25 9.11
N PHE A 96 2.65 -1.95 8.89
CA PHE A 96 3.66 -1.35 8.03
C PHE A 96 3.91 0.10 8.43
N ALA A 97 5.04 0.65 8.00
CA ALA A 97 5.27 2.08 8.11
C ALA A 97 5.43 2.73 6.74
N VAL A 98 5.07 4.00 6.65
CA VAL A 98 5.29 4.86 5.49
C VAL A 98 6.21 5.99 5.90
N ASN A 99 7.35 6.11 5.24
CA ASN A 99 8.37 7.13 5.49
C ASN A 99 8.42 8.07 4.29
N VAL A 100 7.91 9.29 4.43
CA VAL A 100 7.91 10.33 3.38
C VAL A 100 9.29 10.97 3.34
N LEU A 101 10.00 10.81 2.23
CA LEU A 101 11.41 11.17 2.14
C LEU A 101 11.63 12.68 2.00
N ALA A 102 12.68 13.16 2.67
CA ALA A 102 13.26 14.48 2.42
C ALA A 102 14.14 14.44 1.16
N LYS A 103 14.37 15.59 0.52
CA LYS A 103 15.13 15.71 -0.74
C LYS A 103 16.52 15.10 -0.68
N GLN A 104 17.16 15.13 0.49
CA GLN A 104 18.51 14.60 0.70
C GLN A 104 18.55 13.06 0.74
N GLN A 105 17.39 12.40 0.74
CA GLN A 105 17.26 10.95 0.87
C GLN A 105 17.05 10.24 -0.48
N GLU A 106 17.45 10.86 -1.61
CA GLU A 106 17.31 10.26 -2.93
C GLU A 106 18.06 8.93 -3.06
N ASP A 107 19.28 8.82 -2.53
CA ASP A 107 20.07 7.58 -2.59
C ASP A 107 19.34 6.44 -1.86
N LEU A 108 18.64 6.76 -0.78
CA LEU A 108 17.83 5.78 -0.06
C LEU A 108 16.61 5.35 -0.89
N ALA A 109 15.93 6.29 -1.58
CA ALA A 109 14.86 5.96 -2.51
C ALA A 109 15.34 4.99 -3.61
N ARG A 110 16.52 5.23 -4.17
CA ARG A 110 17.14 4.36 -5.17
C ARG A 110 17.48 2.98 -4.60
N ARG A 111 18.00 2.92 -3.37
CA ARG A 111 18.32 1.66 -2.67
C ARG A 111 17.10 0.78 -2.48
N PHE A 112 15.96 1.34 -2.08
CA PHE A 112 14.72 0.60 -1.89
C PHE A 112 13.95 0.29 -3.17
N SER A 113 14.31 0.91 -4.30
CA SER A 113 13.74 0.63 -5.63
C SER A 113 14.51 -0.43 -6.42
N THR A 114 15.77 -0.70 -6.08
CA THR A 114 16.60 -1.67 -6.81
C THR A 114 16.28 -3.12 -6.45
N LYS A 115 16.43 -4.01 -7.43
CA LYS A 115 16.37 -5.47 -7.22
C LYS A 115 17.73 -6.09 -6.82
N LYS A 116 18.80 -5.27 -6.77
CA LYS A 116 20.16 -5.76 -6.45
C LYS A 116 20.36 -5.98 -4.94
N LEU A 117 19.55 -5.33 -4.11
CA LEU A 117 19.57 -5.46 -2.65
C LEU A 117 18.22 -5.97 -2.18
N GLU A 118 18.22 -6.89 -1.22
CA GLU A 118 17.01 -7.47 -0.67
C GLU A 118 17.04 -7.49 0.86
N GLY A 119 15.85 -7.49 1.45
CA GLY A 119 15.67 -7.66 2.89
C GLY A 119 16.48 -6.67 3.72
N GLU A 120 17.15 -7.20 4.74
CA GLU A 120 17.89 -6.45 5.76
C GLU A 120 19.02 -5.57 5.18
N ALA A 121 19.68 -5.99 4.08
CA ALA A 121 20.76 -5.22 3.46
C ALA A 121 20.35 -3.84 2.94
N ARG A 122 19.04 -3.58 2.77
CA ARG A 122 18.53 -2.25 2.43
C ARG A 122 18.56 -1.25 3.59
N PHE A 123 18.68 -1.75 4.82
CA PHE A 123 18.60 -0.96 6.05
C PHE A 123 19.97 -0.60 6.63
N ASP A 124 21.03 -1.09 6.01
CA ASP A 124 22.40 -0.77 6.41
C ASP A 124 22.70 0.73 6.18
N ALA A 125 23.50 1.30 7.06
CA ALA A 125 23.99 2.68 7.02
C ALA A 125 22.98 3.82 7.31
N ASP A 126 21.71 3.52 7.60
CA ASP A 126 20.73 4.53 7.95
C ASP A 126 20.24 4.38 9.39
N ASP A 127 19.69 5.46 9.93
CA ASP A 127 19.22 5.50 11.30
C ASP A 127 17.73 5.15 11.37
N TRP A 128 17.46 3.92 11.80
CA TRP A 128 16.11 3.35 11.91
C TRP A 128 15.71 3.20 13.37
N GLU A 129 14.45 3.45 13.64
CA GLU A 129 13.83 3.21 14.94
C GLU A 129 12.45 2.55 14.74
N THR A 130 11.71 2.38 15.81
CA THR A 130 10.33 1.85 15.78
C THR A 130 9.42 2.73 16.64
N LEU A 131 8.13 2.73 16.29
CA LEU A 131 7.07 3.37 17.07
C LEU A 131 6.10 2.29 17.61
N ALA A 132 4.80 2.54 17.52
CA ALA A 132 3.76 1.73 18.16
C ALA A 132 3.65 0.29 17.63
N THR A 133 3.80 0.06 16.31
CA THR A 133 3.63 -1.27 15.71
C THR A 133 4.92 -2.07 15.65
N GLY A 134 6.06 -1.41 15.79
CA GLY A 134 7.37 -1.99 15.63
C GLY A 134 7.85 -2.12 14.18
N ALA A 135 7.11 -1.56 13.21
CA ALA A 135 7.60 -1.40 11.85
C ALA A 135 8.74 -0.39 11.79
N PRO A 136 9.72 -0.55 10.88
CA PRO A 136 10.88 0.34 10.80
C PRO A 136 10.47 1.77 10.40
N ILE A 137 10.89 2.73 11.20
CA ILE A 137 10.72 4.17 10.96
C ILE A 137 12.08 4.78 10.67
N LEU A 138 12.20 5.46 9.54
CA LEU A 138 13.42 6.17 9.15
C LEU A 138 13.48 7.53 9.85
N LYS A 139 14.63 7.85 10.44
CA LYS A 139 14.86 9.20 10.96
C LYS A 139 15.18 10.20 9.84
N GLY A 140 14.93 11.47 10.11
CA GLY A 140 15.24 12.55 9.17
C GLY A 140 14.26 12.71 7.99
N THR A 141 13.19 11.95 7.95
CA THR A 141 12.10 12.08 6.97
C THR A 141 11.25 13.31 7.23
N ILE A 142 10.49 13.76 6.22
CA ILE A 142 9.47 14.82 6.40
C ILE A 142 8.36 14.34 7.32
N ALA A 143 7.85 13.13 7.04
CA ALA A 143 6.83 12.51 7.85
C ALA A 143 7.03 11.00 7.88
N SER A 144 6.67 10.38 8.99
CA SER A 144 6.58 8.93 9.12
C SER A 144 5.26 8.57 9.78
N LEU A 145 4.58 7.58 9.22
CA LEU A 145 3.31 7.05 9.70
C LEU A 145 3.49 5.58 10.02
N ASP A 146 3.23 5.21 11.25
CA ASP A 146 3.26 3.83 11.74
C ASP A 146 1.84 3.27 11.80
N CYS A 147 1.56 2.23 11.01
CA CYS A 147 0.21 1.80 10.67
C CYS A 147 -0.05 0.34 11.05
N ALA A 148 -1.16 0.10 11.73
CA ALA A 148 -1.74 -1.24 11.83
C ALA A 148 -2.58 -1.53 10.58
N LEU A 149 -2.37 -2.68 9.94
CA LEU A 149 -3.18 -3.13 8.82
C LEU A 149 -4.62 -3.41 9.28
N VAL A 150 -5.61 -2.83 8.63
CA VAL A 150 -7.02 -3.01 8.97
C VAL A 150 -7.84 -3.67 7.86
N ALA A 151 -7.39 -3.54 6.60
CA ALA A 151 -8.01 -4.21 5.47
C ALA A 151 -7.01 -4.39 4.32
N GLU A 152 -7.30 -5.32 3.46
CA GLU A 152 -6.58 -5.62 2.23
C GLU A 152 -7.60 -5.89 1.12
N GLN A 153 -7.30 -5.40 -0.08
CA GLN A 153 -8.07 -5.70 -1.28
C GLN A 153 -7.11 -6.02 -2.44
N ASP A 154 -7.27 -7.19 -3.00
CA ASP A 154 -6.54 -7.61 -4.18
C ASP A 154 -7.12 -6.98 -5.45
N VAL A 155 -6.23 -6.39 -6.26
CA VAL A 155 -6.56 -5.80 -7.56
C VAL A 155 -5.48 -6.22 -8.56
N GLU A 156 -5.80 -7.22 -9.37
CA GLU A 156 -4.91 -7.77 -10.42
C GLU A 156 -3.47 -8.00 -9.89
N THR A 157 -2.49 -7.22 -10.36
CA THR A 157 -1.07 -7.34 -9.99
C THR A 157 -0.70 -6.69 -8.66
N HIS A 158 -1.60 -5.98 -8.02
CA HIS A 158 -1.36 -5.22 -6.79
C HIS A 158 -2.38 -5.59 -5.70
N SER A 159 -2.05 -5.27 -4.46
CA SER A 159 -3.01 -5.18 -3.37
C SER A 159 -3.05 -3.75 -2.84
N ILE A 160 -4.26 -3.30 -2.48
CA ILE A 160 -4.48 -2.10 -1.69
C ILE A 160 -4.43 -2.53 -0.23
N PHE A 161 -3.50 -1.99 0.54
CA PHE A 161 -3.45 -2.16 1.98
C PHE A 161 -3.98 -0.91 2.66
N ILE A 162 -4.94 -1.08 3.56
CA ILE A 162 -5.52 0.01 4.34
C ILE A 162 -4.95 -0.08 5.75
N GLY A 163 -4.28 0.99 6.18
CA GLY A 163 -3.58 1.08 7.46
C GLY A 163 -4.15 2.17 8.35
N ARG A 164 -4.52 1.81 9.58
CA ARG A 164 -4.86 2.77 10.62
C ARG A 164 -3.59 3.31 11.25
N VAL A 165 -3.39 4.61 11.19
CA VAL A 165 -2.24 5.28 11.79
C VAL A 165 -2.31 5.16 13.31
N LYS A 166 -1.29 4.55 13.92
CA LYS A 166 -1.16 4.34 15.37
C LYS A 166 -0.23 5.35 16.02
N ALA A 167 0.81 5.77 15.29
CA ALA A 167 1.76 6.78 15.68
C ALA A 167 2.36 7.43 14.43
N GLY A 168 2.95 8.59 14.59
CA GLY A 168 3.62 9.28 13.50
C GLY A 168 4.39 10.48 14.00
N ARG A 169 5.22 11.02 13.13
CA ARG A 169 5.93 12.27 13.34
C ARG A 169 6.10 12.99 12.02
N PHE A 170 6.38 14.28 12.09
CA PHE A 170 6.67 15.12 10.93
C PHE A 170 7.68 16.21 11.29
N ARG A 171 8.24 16.83 10.26
CA ARG A 171 9.14 17.96 10.31
C ARG A 171 8.69 19.01 9.30
N GLU A 172 8.83 20.29 9.66
CA GLU A 172 8.46 21.43 8.80
C GLU A 172 9.69 22.11 8.18
N ASP A 173 10.89 21.77 8.66
CA ASP A 173 12.16 22.38 8.30
C ASP A 173 12.90 21.71 7.14
N VAL A 174 12.26 20.75 6.46
CA VAL A 174 12.85 20.00 5.35
C VAL A 174 11.91 19.95 4.15
N GLU A 175 12.50 19.91 2.95
CA GLU A 175 11.77 19.85 1.68
C GLU A 175 11.54 18.39 1.24
N PRO A 176 10.42 18.09 0.52
CA PRO A 176 10.11 16.77 0.04
C PRO A 176 10.99 16.34 -1.13
N LEU A 177 11.26 15.02 -1.20
CA LEU A 177 11.67 14.37 -2.42
C LEU A 177 10.43 14.03 -3.25
N LEU A 178 10.36 14.54 -4.47
CA LEU A 178 9.28 14.26 -5.42
C LEU A 178 9.75 13.31 -6.51
N TYR A 179 8.79 12.63 -7.13
CA TYR A 179 9.00 11.88 -8.36
C TYR A 179 8.05 12.40 -9.45
N PHE A 180 8.63 12.85 -10.56
CA PHE A 180 7.88 13.45 -11.65
C PHE A 180 8.54 13.14 -13.00
N ARG A 181 7.75 12.69 -13.98
CA ARG A 181 8.21 12.34 -15.33
C ARG A 181 9.36 11.35 -15.40
N GLY A 182 9.44 10.45 -14.41
CA GLY A 182 10.48 9.42 -14.38
C GLY A 182 11.76 9.83 -13.66
N GLU A 183 11.81 11.00 -13.02
CA GLU A 183 12.98 11.55 -12.34
C GLU A 183 12.64 12.02 -10.92
N PHE A 184 13.63 11.96 -10.04
CA PHE A 184 13.55 12.62 -8.75
C PHE A 184 13.65 14.13 -8.91
N ARG A 185 12.88 14.85 -8.14
CA ARG A 185 12.80 16.32 -8.13
C ARG A 185 12.72 16.82 -6.70
N ASP A 186 13.10 18.07 -6.51
CA ASP A 186 12.84 18.83 -5.29
C ASP A 186 11.82 19.96 -5.56
N VAL A 187 11.30 20.54 -4.50
CA VAL A 187 10.50 21.76 -4.57
C VAL A 187 11.49 22.93 -4.51
N THR A 188 11.92 23.43 -5.66
CA THR A 188 12.67 24.69 -5.70
C THR A 188 11.67 25.84 -5.57
N ALA A 189 11.63 26.50 -4.43
CA ALA A 189 11.04 27.82 -4.33
C ALA A 189 11.84 28.75 -5.27
N LYS A 190 11.17 29.34 -6.26
CA LYS A 190 11.70 30.48 -7.01
C LYS A 190 11.47 31.75 -6.21
#